data_8fa81295c4f29433d59f21364267c663
#
_entry.id   8fa81295c4f29433d59f21364267c663
#
_cell.length_a   1.000
_cell.length_b   1.000
_cell.length_c   1.000
_cell.angle_alpha   90.00
_cell.angle_beta   90.00
_cell.angle_gamma   90.00
#
_symmetry.space_group_name_H-M   'P 1'
#
loop_
_entity.id
_entity.type
_entity.pdbx_description
1 polymer ?
#
loop_
_entity_poly.entity_id
_entity_poly.type
_entity_poly.pdbx_seq_one_letter_code
_entity_poly.pdbx_strand_id
1 'polypeptide(L)'
;SYVFRNSQHAADRFGLADAGNIYGRLTNSTQDVFEKRIAALEGGVAALATASGAAAITYTIQALAQAGDHIVAQKTIYGGSYNLLAHTLTQFGVNTTFVDAHDLAQVEAAIQPNTKAVYLETLGNPNSDIPDIDAIAAIAHKHGLPLVIDNTFGTPYLIRPIEHGADIVVHSATKFIGGHGTTLGGIIVDSGNFDWKASGRYPNIAAPNPSYHGVSFADAAGPAAFVTYIRAILLRDTGATISPFNAFLLLQGTETLSLRIE
;
A
#
# COMPACT_ATOMS: atom_id res chain seq x y z
N SER A 1 11.72 -21.48 3.23
CA SER A 1 12.93 -21.46 2.39
C SER A 1 12.71 -22.34 1.18
N TYR A 2 13.35 -21.97 0.08
CA TYR A 2 13.25 -22.67 -1.19
C TYR A 2 14.59 -23.29 -1.56
N VAL A 3 14.57 -24.37 -2.35
CA VAL A 3 15.76 -25.09 -2.80
C VAL A 3 16.14 -24.61 -4.21
N PHE A 4 17.43 -24.41 -4.43
CA PHE A 4 17.97 -24.03 -5.75
C PHE A 4 18.66 -25.24 -6.40
N ARG A 5 18.60 -25.30 -7.73
CA ARG A 5 19.20 -26.41 -8.51
C ARG A 5 20.74 -26.42 -8.39
N ASN A 6 21.34 -25.24 -8.32
CA ASN A 6 22.80 -25.02 -8.17
C ASN A 6 23.06 -23.56 -7.74
N SER A 7 24.31 -23.19 -7.51
CA SER A 7 24.72 -21.86 -7.09
C SER A 7 24.37 -20.78 -8.13
N GLN A 8 24.46 -21.07 -9.42
CA GLN A 8 24.12 -20.13 -10.47
C GLN A 8 22.61 -19.81 -10.45
N HIS A 9 21.75 -20.84 -10.32
CA HIS A 9 20.33 -20.64 -10.19
C HIS A 9 19.97 -19.79 -8.95
N ALA A 10 20.68 -19.97 -7.84
CA ALA A 10 20.52 -19.11 -6.68
C ALA A 10 20.93 -17.67 -6.99
N ALA A 11 22.08 -17.45 -7.62
CA ALA A 11 22.53 -16.12 -8.00
C ALA A 11 21.56 -15.41 -8.94
N ASP A 12 21.04 -16.11 -9.95
CA ASP A 12 20.07 -15.57 -10.90
C ASP A 12 18.76 -15.16 -10.22
N ARG A 13 18.29 -15.97 -9.25
CA ARG A 13 17.10 -15.65 -8.43
C ARG A 13 17.32 -14.41 -7.56
N PHE A 14 18.44 -14.34 -6.83
CA PHE A 14 18.76 -13.20 -5.99
C PHE A 14 19.08 -11.93 -6.79
N GLY A 15 19.62 -12.10 -7.99
CA GLY A 15 19.91 -11.03 -8.94
C GLY A 15 18.69 -10.59 -9.79
N LEU A 16 17.52 -11.20 -9.58
CA LEU A 16 16.27 -10.96 -10.35
C LEU A 16 16.38 -11.30 -11.86
N ALA A 17 17.39 -12.06 -12.25
CA ALA A 17 17.55 -12.56 -13.62
C ALA A 17 16.62 -13.76 -13.91
N ASP A 18 16.20 -14.49 -12.88
CA ASP A 18 15.23 -15.59 -12.95
C ASP A 18 14.12 -15.35 -11.91
N ALA A 19 12.87 -15.32 -12.40
CA ALA A 19 11.71 -15.07 -11.55
C ALA A 19 11.37 -16.29 -10.67
N GLY A 20 10.97 -16.05 -9.42
CA GLY A 20 10.44 -17.09 -8.52
C GLY A 20 10.76 -16.89 -7.06
N ASN A 21 10.40 -17.89 -6.27
CA ASN A 21 10.51 -17.81 -4.82
C ASN A 21 11.96 -17.97 -4.36
N ILE A 22 12.38 -17.12 -3.42
CA ILE A 22 13.72 -17.09 -2.83
C ILE A 22 13.66 -17.50 -1.37
N TYR A 23 12.90 -16.75 -0.58
CA TYR A 23 12.79 -16.88 0.87
C TYR A 23 11.39 -16.48 1.32
N GLY A 24 10.78 -17.27 2.20
CA GLY A 24 9.36 -17.14 2.57
C GLY A 24 8.95 -15.79 3.19
N ARG A 25 9.89 -14.98 3.67
CA ARG A 25 9.60 -13.61 4.11
C ARG A 25 9.29 -12.68 2.93
N LEU A 26 9.95 -12.89 1.79
CA LEU A 26 9.84 -12.02 0.62
C LEU A 26 8.80 -12.52 -0.38
N THR A 27 8.79 -13.83 -0.62
CA THR A 27 7.95 -14.47 -1.64
C THR A 27 7.48 -15.84 -1.16
N ASN A 28 6.22 -16.14 -1.41
CA ASN A 28 5.62 -17.43 -1.13
C ASN A 28 4.42 -17.65 -2.06
N SER A 29 4.26 -18.85 -2.59
CA SER A 29 3.20 -19.16 -3.57
C SER A 29 1.78 -18.94 -3.05
N THR A 30 1.51 -19.23 -1.78
CA THR A 30 0.18 -19.00 -1.17
C THR A 30 -0.09 -17.51 -0.97
N GLN A 31 0.92 -16.77 -0.52
CA GLN A 31 0.84 -15.30 -0.41
C GLN A 31 0.61 -14.67 -1.79
N ASP A 32 1.33 -15.12 -2.82
CA ASP A 32 1.21 -14.64 -4.20
C ASP A 32 -0.20 -14.82 -4.77
N VAL A 33 -0.86 -15.95 -4.49
CA VAL A 33 -2.26 -16.17 -4.89
C VAL A 33 -3.19 -15.17 -4.22
N PHE A 34 -3.01 -14.91 -2.93
CA PHE A 34 -3.81 -13.92 -2.19
C PHE A 34 -3.56 -12.50 -2.73
N GLU A 35 -2.30 -12.13 -2.95
CA GLU A 35 -1.91 -10.83 -3.51
C GLU A 35 -2.55 -10.60 -4.89
N LYS A 36 -2.41 -11.57 -5.80
CA LYS A 36 -3.00 -11.50 -7.15
C LYS A 36 -4.53 -11.45 -7.13
N ARG A 37 -5.18 -12.17 -6.21
CA ARG A 37 -6.63 -12.14 -6.06
C ARG A 37 -7.10 -10.75 -5.67
N ILE A 38 -6.48 -10.13 -4.65
CA ILE A 38 -6.90 -8.80 -4.21
C ILE A 38 -6.55 -7.73 -5.24
N ALA A 39 -5.38 -7.81 -5.87
CA ALA A 39 -5.03 -6.90 -6.98
C ALA A 39 -6.11 -6.92 -8.07
N ALA A 40 -6.53 -8.11 -8.51
CA ALA A 40 -7.58 -8.27 -9.52
C ALA A 40 -8.94 -7.73 -9.07
N LEU A 41 -9.31 -7.93 -7.80
CA LEU A 41 -10.59 -7.44 -7.25
C LEU A 41 -10.63 -5.91 -7.17
N GLU A 42 -9.52 -5.26 -6.79
CA GLU A 42 -9.41 -3.79 -6.73
C GLU A 42 -9.15 -3.15 -8.10
N GLY A 43 -8.77 -3.93 -9.12
CA GLY A 43 -8.38 -3.38 -10.42
C GLY A 43 -6.93 -2.87 -10.46
N GLY A 44 -6.08 -3.28 -9.52
CA GLY A 44 -4.67 -2.94 -9.48
C GLY A 44 -3.78 -3.88 -10.31
N VAL A 45 -2.55 -3.46 -10.56
CA VAL A 45 -1.56 -4.24 -11.33
C VAL A 45 -0.79 -5.24 -10.47
N ALA A 46 -0.64 -4.94 -9.17
CA ALA A 46 0.08 -5.78 -8.23
C ALA A 46 -0.37 -5.50 -6.79
N ALA A 47 -0.10 -6.44 -5.89
CA ALA A 47 -0.33 -6.25 -4.46
C ALA A 47 0.78 -6.88 -3.62
N LEU A 48 0.86 -6.44 -2.36
CA LEU A 48 1.77 -6.95 -1.33
C LEU A 48 1.01 -7.23 -0.05
N ALA A 49 0.99 -8.48 0.38
CA ALA A 49 0.41 -8.86 1.66
C ALA A 49 1.39 -8.62 2.81
N THR A 50 0.86 -8.16 3.94
CA THR A 50 1.59 -7.84 5.17
C THR A 50 0.94 -8.49 6.38
N ALA A 51 1.64 -8.50 7.51
CA ALA A 51 1.20 -9.15 8.75
C ALA A 51 -0.08 -8.54 9.35
N SER A 52 -0.41 -7.29 9.01
CA SER A 52 -1.58 -6.58 9.52
C SER A 52 -1.91 -5.36 8.66
N GLY A 53 -3.11 -4.80 8.80
CA GLY A 53 -3.48 -3.53 8.18
C GLY A 53 -2.58 -2.38 8.66
N ALA A 54 -2.22 -2.36 9.95
CA ALA A 54 -1.28 -1.37 10.47
C ALA A 54 0.09 -1.44 9.77
N ALA A 55 0.60 -2.65 9.50
CA ALA A 55 1.84 -2.84 8.75
C ALA A 55 1.71 -2.36 7.29
N ALA A 56 0.55 -2.60 6.65
CA ALA A 56 0.28 -2.13 5.30
C ALA A 56 0.34 -0.59 5.23
N ILE A 57 -0.35 0.09 6.15
CA ILE A 57 -0.34 1.56 6.23
C ILE A 57 1.07 2.08 6.53
N THR A 58 1.76 1.49 7.53
CA THR A 58 3.11 1.91 7.92
C THR A 58 4.08 1.80 6.74
N TYR A 59 4.09 0.68 6.03
CA TYR A 59 4.95 0.50 4.86
C TYR A 59 4.61 1.45 3.71
N THR A 60 3.32 1.70 3.49
CA THR A 60 2.87 2.66 2.49
C THR A 60 3.41 4.05 2.79
N ILE A 61 3.25 4.53 4.02
CA ILE A 61 3.75 5.86 4.39
C ILE A 61 5.28 5.92 4.37
N GLN A 62 5.98 4.90 4.89
CA GLN A 62 7.45 4.85 4.88
C GLN A 62 8.04 4.76 3.47
N ALA A 63 7.33 4.17 2.52
CA ALA A 63 7.75 4.15 1.12
C ALA A 63 7.63 5.52 0.46
N LEU A 64 6.66 6.33 0.88
CA LEU A 64 6.37 7.65 0.31
C LEU A 64 7.12 8.79 1.01
N ALA A 65 7.22 8.73 2.35
CA ALA A 65 7.69 9.82 3.19
C ALA A 65 8.91 9.41 4.05
N GLN A 66 9.86 10.32 4.16
CA GLN A 66 11.06 10.20 4.99
C GLN A 66 11.09 11.33 6.03
N ALA A 67 12.15 11.34 6.88
CA ALA A 67 12.34 12.42 7.85
C ALA A 67 12.37 13.80 7.16
N GLY A 68 11.54 14.70 7.62
CA GLY A 68 11.33 16.04 7.05
C GLY A 68 10.16 16.13 6.06
N ASP A 69 9.55 15.01 5.70
CA ASP A 69 8.39 14.99 4.79
C ASP A 69 7.05 15.15 5.53
N HIS A 70 6.01 15.37 4.73
CA HIS A 70 4.68 15.70 5.21
C HIS A 70 3.60 14.87 4.50
N ILE A 71 2.52 14.58 5.24
CA ILE A 71 1.31 13.88 4.74
C ILE A 71 0.09 14.77 4.99
N VAL A 72 -0.83 14.83 4.04
CA VAL A 72 -2.19 15.35 4.25
C VAL A 72 -3.11 14.16 4.48
N ALA A 73 -3.85 14.14 5.58
CA ALA A 73 -4.73 13.02 5.92
C ALA A 73 -6.13 13.50 6.30
N GLN A 74 -7.15 12.73 5.95
CA GLN A 74 -8.50 12.92 6.44
C GLN A 74 -8.51 12.82 7.98
N LYS A 75 -9.26 13.70 8.66
CA LYS A 75 -9.33 13.72 10.14
C LYS A 75 -10.17 12.58 10.73
N THR A 76 -11.12 12.05 9.96
CA THR A 76 -12.08 11.02 10.37
C THR A 76 -11.64 9.63 9.91
N ILE A 77 -10.42 9.25 10.26
CA ILE A 77 -9.84 7.92 9.94
C ILE A 77 -9.80 7.04 11.20
N TYR A 78 -9.56 5.75 10.99
CA TYR A 78 -9.36 4.78 12.07
C TYR A 78 -8.36 5.29 13.11
N GLY A 79 -8.73 5.18 14.40
CA GLY A 79 -7.93 5.73 15.51
C GLY A 79 -6.49 5.21 15.57
N GLY A 80 -6.23 3.98 15.13
CA GLY A 80 -4.88 3.43 15.00
C GLY A 80 -4.07 4.13 13.91
N SER A 81 -4.67 4.42 12.76
CA SER A 81 -4.04 5.18 11.66
C SER A 81 -3.81 6.64 12.07
N TYR A 82 -4.78 7.23 12.78
CA TYR A 82 -4.62 8.57 13.34
C TYR A 82 -3.42 8.64 14.30
N ASN A 83 -3.34 7.73 15.27
CA ASN A 83 -2.22 7.69 16.22
C ASN A 83 -0.87 7.42 15.54
N LEU A 84 -0.84 6.55 14.53
CA LEU A 84 0.36 6.31 13.72
C LEU A 84 0.86 7.61 13.09
N LEU A 85 -0.04 8.34 12.40
CA LEU A 85 0.29 9.57 11.68
C LEU A 85 0.56 10.75 12.62
N ALA A 86 -0.26 10.93 13.68
CA ALA A 86 -0.17 12.08 14.56
C ALA A 86 1.00 12.00 15.57
N HIS A 87 1.37 10.79 16.00
CA HIS A 87 2.29 10.62 17.12
C HIS A 87 3.49 9.73 16.78
N THR A 88 3.26 8.54 16.23
CA THR A 88 4.34 7.57 16.03
C THR A 88 5.32 8.03 14.95
N LEU A 89 4.81 8.37 13.75
CA LEU A 89 5.65 8.76 12.63
C LEU A 89 6.29 10.15 12.82
N THR A 90 5.69 11.02 13.64
CA THR A 90 6.31 12.28 14.02
C THR A 90 7.64 12.09 14.75
N GLN A 91 7.80 11.00 15.52
CA GLN A 91 9.08 10.65 16.15
C GLN A 91 10.16 10.25 15.14
N PHE A 92 9.75 9.88 13.93
CA PHE A 92 10.64 9.57 12.81
C PHE A 92 10.73 10.72 11.79
N GLY A 93 10.21 11.90 12.17
CA GLY A 93 10.32 13.12 11.38
C GLY A 93 9.30 13.28 10.26
N VAL A 94 8.28 12.43 10.17
CA VAL A 94 7.18 12.58 9.23
C VAL A 94 6.01 13.29 9.91
N ASN A 95 5.62 14.46 9.40
CA ASN A 95 4.53 15.25 9.97
C ASN A 95 3.24 15.08 9.17
N THR A 96 2.09 15.30 9.81
CA THR A 96 0.78 15.16 9.16
C THR A 96 -0.11 16.34 9.48
N THR A 97 -0.79 16.89 8.46
CA THR A 97 -1.90 17.82 8.60
C THR A 97 -3.20 17.06 8.38
N PHE A 98 -4.06 17.09 9.40
CA PHE A 98 -5.40 16.48 9.32
C PHE A 98 -6.41 17.51 8.81
N VAL A 99 -7.22 17.11 7.82
CA VAL A 99 -8.18 17.97 7.14
C VAL A 99 -9.59 17.37 7.14
N ASP A 100 -10.57 18.23 6.93
CA ASP A 100 -11.91 17.78 6.57
C ASP A 100 -11.91 17.42 5.08
N ALA A 101 -12.10 16.14 4.77
CA ALA A 101 -12.11 15.67 3.39
C ALA A 101 -13.33 16.14 2.57
N HIS A 102 -14.36 16.73 3.23
CA HIS A 102 -15.49 17.35 2.55
C HIS A 102 -15.20 18.82 2.16
N ASP A 103 -14.14 19.42 2.72
CA ASP A 103 -13.68 20.75 2.36
C ASP A 103 -12.47 20.67 1.43
N LEU A 104 -12.74 20.64 0.13
CA LEU A 104 -11.71 20.52 -0.91
C LEU A 104 -10.68 21.68 -0.85
N ALA A 105 -11.13 22.89 -0.46
CA ALA A 105 -10.23 24.03 -0.30
C ALA A 105 -9.26 23.82 0.86
N GLN A 106 -9.73 23.23 1.97
CA GLN A 106 -8.87 22.87 3.09
C GLN A 106 -7.87 21.77 2.71
N VAL A 107 -8.31 20.76 1.92
CA VAL A 107 -7.42 19.70 1.42
C VAL A 107 -6.28 20.31 0.61
N GLU A 108 -6.60 21.16 -0.37
CA GLU A 108 -5.60 21.80 -1.23
C GLU A 108 -4.67 22.74 -0.45
N ALA A 109 -5.22 23.56 0.46
CA ALA A 109 -4.46 24.50 1.28
C ALA A 109 -3.49 23.81 2.26
N ALA A 110 -3.74 22.55 2.64
CA ALA A 110 -2.88 21.79 3.52
C ALA A 110 -1.64 21.22 2.81
N ILE A 111 -1.60 21.21 1.47
CA ILE A 111 -0.48 20.69 0.70
C ILE A 111 0.71 21.64 0.81
N GLN A 112 1.85 21.11 1.23
CA GLN A 112 3.13 21.82 1.43
C GLN A 112 4.16 21.36 0.38
N PRO A 113 5.27 22.08 0.18
CA PRO A 113 6.32 21.67 -0.74
C PRO A 113 6.91 20.29 -0.47
N ASN A 114 6.94 19.87 0.80
CA ASN A 114 7.42 18.58 1.28
C ASN A 114 6.31 17.53 1.46
N THR A 115 5.09 17.80 1.04
CA THR A 115 3.99 16.81 1.07
C THR A 115 4.30 15.66 0.12
N LYS A 116 4.05 14.43 0.57
CA LYS A 116 4.33 13.19 -0.17
C LYS A 116 3.10 12.36 -0.50
N ALA A 117 1.98 12.58 0.15
CA ALA A 117 0.74 11.87 -0.17
C ALA A 117 -0.47 12.57 0.43
N VAL A 118 -1.63 12.28 -0.15
CA VAL A 118 -2.93 12.47 0.49
C VAL A 118 -3.46 11.10 0.91
N TYR A 119 -3.91 10.98 2.17
CA TYR A 119 -4.38 9.72 2.76
C TYR A 119 -5.83 9.85 3.22
N LEU A 120 -6.70 8.95 2.76
CA LEU A 120 -8.13 8.91 3.08
C LEU A 120 -8.56 7.49 3.46
N GLU A 121 -9.76 7.39 4.05
CA GLU A 121 -10.56 6.16 4.10
C GLU A 121 -11.80 6.31 3.22
N THR A 122 -12.20 5.24 2.53
CA THR A 122 -13.44 5.23 1.72
C THR A 122 -14.68 5.49 2.56
N LEU A 123 -14.67 4.98 3.78
CA LEU A 123 -15.72 5.16 4.78
C LEU A 123 -15.06 5.48 6.12
N GLY A 124 -15.20 6.72 6.55
CA GLY A 124 -14.57 7.23 7.77
C GLY A 124 -14.97 6.45 9.03
N ASN A 125 -14.02 6.26 9.93
CA ASN A 125 -14.23 5.51 11.17
C ASN A 125 -13.96 6.39 12.40
N PRO A 126 -14.97 6.72 13.23
CA PRO A 126 -16.30 6.08 13.32
C PRO A 126 -17.45 6.80 12.60
N ASN A 127 -17.21 7.93 11.95
CA ASN A 127 -18.27 8.83 11.52
C ASN A 127 -19.04 8.36 10.27
N SER A 128 -18.54 7.34 9.55
CA SER A 128 -19.13 6.84 8.30
C SER A 128 -19.25 7.90 7.19
N ASP A 129 -18.43 8.93 7.23
CA ASP A 129 -18.37 9.96 6.20
C ASP A 129 -17.64 9.43 4.94
N ILE A 130 -18.15 9.82 3.79
CA ILE A 130 -17.65 9.38 2.48
C ILE A 130 -17.06 10.60 1.76
N PRO A 131 -15.73 10.66 1.53
CA PRO A 131 -15.10 11.76 0.81
C PRO A 131 -15.38 11.68 -0.69
N ASP A 132 -15.33 12.81 -1.38
CA ASP A 132 -15.32 12.88 -2.85
C ASP A 132 -13.93 12.48 -3.36
N ILE A 133 -13.75 11.18 -3.63
CA ILE A 133 -12.46 10.60 -4.02
C ILE A 133 -11.97 11.20 -5.34
N ASP A 134 -12.87 11.33 -6.35
CA ASP A 134 -12.50 11.86 -7.66
C ASP A 134 -11.96 13.30 -7.57
N ALA A 135 -12.63 14.15 -6.79
CA ALA A 135 -12.20 15.54 -6.59
C ALA A 135 -10.86 15.62 -5.85
N ILE A 136 -10.66 14.80 -4.81
CA ILE A 136 -9.41 14.79 -4.04
C ILE A 136 -8.26 14.18 -4.85
N ALA A 137 -8.52 13.16 -5.67
CA ALA A 137 -7.55 12.60 -6.61
C ALA A 137 -7.06 13.67 -7.59
N ALA A 138 -7.98 14.45 -8.14
CA ALA A 138 -7.62 15.56 -9.05
C ALA A 138 -6.72 16.61 -8.36
N ILE A 139 -7.00 16.93 -7.09
CA ILE A 139 -6.15 17.85 -6.30
C ILE A 139 -4.77 17.21 -6.07
N ALA A 140 -4.70 15.96 -5.60
CA ALA A 140 -3.44 15.28 -5.34
C ALA A 140 -2.56 15.23 -6.61
N HIS A 141 -3.13 14.79 -7.72
CA HIS A 141 -2.43 14.66 -9.00
C HIS A 141 -1.97 16.01 -9.57
N LYS A 142 -2.76 17.07 -9.42
CA LYS A 142 -2.36 18.45 -9.78
C LYS A 142 -1.05 18.86 -9.09
N HIS A 143 -0.81 18.36 -7.88
CA HIS A 143 0.40 18.63 -7.11
C HIS A 143 1.47 17.53 -7.25
N GLY A 144 1.30 16.55 -8.14
CA GLY A 144 2.22 15.43 -8.36
C GLY A 144 2.33 14.48 -7.17
N LEU A 145 1.23 14.33 -6.42
CA LEU A 145 1.12 13.48 -5.23
C LEU A 145 0.25 12.25 -5.51
N PRO A 146 0.59 11.06 -5.01
CA PRO A 146 -0.30 9.92 -5.03
C PRO A 146 -1.42 10.08 -4.00
N LEU A 147 -2.59 9.58 -4.35
CA LEU A 147 -3.71 9.40 -3.44
C LEU A 147 -3.68 7.97 -2.88
N VAL A 148 -3.61 7.86 -1.56
CA VAL A 148 -3.66 6.61 -0.80
C VAL A 148 -5.02 6.47 -0.14
N ILE A 149 -5.69 5.34 -0.35
CA ILE A 149 -7.01 5.08 0.25
C ILE A 149 -7.01 3.78 1.04
N ASP A 150 -7.40 3.85 2.28
CA ASP A 150 -7.78 2.68 3.07
C ASP A 150 -9.22 2.28 2.72
N ASN A 151 -9.35 1.14 2.01
CA ASN A 151 -10.63 0.60 1.57
C ASN A 151 -11.12 -0.56 2.44
N THR A 152 -10.69 -0.62 3.69
CA THR A 152 -11.03 -1.71 4.62
C THR A 152 -12.53 -1.92 4.76
N PHE A 153 -13.31 -0.83 4.90
CA PHE A 153 -14.77 -0.92 5.07
C PHE A 153 -15.52 -0.94 3.74
N GLY A 154 -15.05 -0.23 2.72
CA GLY A 154 -15.65 -0.27 1.39
C GLY A 154 -15.53 -1.64 0.75
N THR A 155 -14.40 -2.29 0.91
CA THR A 155 -14.01 -3.53 0.22
C THR A 155 -14.05 -3.38 -1.31
N PRO A 156 -13.37 -4.22 -2.07
CA PRO A 156 -13.45 -4.16 -3.53
C PRO A 156 -14.83 -4.54 -4.10
N TYR A 157 -15.77 -4.93 -3.24
CA TYR A 157 -17.14 -5.22 -3.62
C TYR A 157 -18.02 -3.96 -3.71
N LEU A 158 -17.97 -3.09 -2.70
CA LEU A 158 -18.79 -1.87 -2.69
C LEU A 158 -18.18 -0.75 -3.53
N ILE A 159 -16.86 -0.62 -3.52
CA ILE A 159 -16.14 0.42 -4.24
C ILE A 159 -14.73 -0.02 -4.56
N ARG A 160 -14.24 0.37 -5.74
CA ARG A 160 -12.85 0.24 -6.16
C ARG A 160 -12.23 1.64 -6.26
N PRO A 161 -11.50 2.10 -5.26
CA PRO A 161 -10.96 3.46 -5.26
C PRO A 161 -10.04 3.76 -6.46
N ILE A 162 -9.43 2.75 -7.06
CA ILE A 162 -8.61 2.90 -8.27
C ILE A 162 -9.43 3.44 -9.45
N GLU A 163 -10.69 3.05 -9.56
CA GLU A 163 -11.62 3.57 -10.59
C GLU A 163 -11.98 5.06 -10.37
N HIS A 164 -11.69 5.57 -9.16
CA HIS A 164 -11.89 6.95 -8.72
C HIS A 164 -10.59 7.73 -8.56
N GLY A 165 -9.48 7.26 -9.12
CA GLY A 165 -8.21 7.96 -9.13
C GLY A 165 -7.27 7.67 -7.96
N ALA A 166 -7.57 6.71 -7.09
CA ALA A 166 -6.60 6.27 -6.10
C ALA A 166 -5.40 5.58 -6.76
N ASP A 167 -4.21 5.92 -6.31
CA ASP A 167 -2.96 5.33 -6.81
C ASP A 167 -2.56 4.11 -6.00
N ILE A 168 -2.84 4.14 -4.70
CA ILE A 168 -2.52 3.07 -3.76
C ILE A 168 -3.75 2.81 -2.90
N VAL A 169 -4.13 1.53 -2.79
CA VAL A 169 -5.20 1.08 -1.92
C VAL A 169 -4.63 0.18 -0.83
N VAL A 170 -5.01 0.41 0.41
CA VAL A 170 -4.62 -0.44 1.54
C VAL A 170 -5.86 -1.05 2.20
N HIS A 171 -5.68 -2.23 2.78
CA HIS A 171 -6.71 -2.88 3.59
C HIS A 171 -6.13 -3.49 4.85
N SER A 172 -6.88 -3.38 5.93
CA SER A 172 -6.84 -4.39 6.98
C SER A 172 -7.64 -5.61 6.51
N ALA A 173 -6.97 -6.56 5.87
CA ALA A 173 -7.61 -7.78 5.39
C ALA A 173 -8.20 -8.64 6.54
N THR A 174 -7.79 -8.35 7.77
CA THR A 174 -8.36 -8.86 9.03
C THR A 174 -9.87 -8.71 9.12
N LYS A 175 -10.43 -7.65 8.51
CA LYS A 175 -11.84 -7.24 8.65
C LYS A 175 -12.70 -7.99 7.62
N PHE A 176 -13.33 -7.27 6.70
CA PHE A 176 -14.31 -7.84 5.79
C PHE A 176 -13.72 -8.80 4.74
N ILE A 177 -12.46 -8.59 4.30
CA ILE A 177 -11.82 -9.52 3.37
C ILE A 177 -11.72 -10.91 4.00
N GLY A 178 -11.17 -11.02 5.20
CA GLY A 178 -11.13 -12.28 5.96
C GLY A 178 -12.50 -12.71 6.44
N GLY A 179 -13.26 -11.81 7.02
CA GLY A 179 -14.70 -11.92 7.34
C GLY A 179 -15.06 -12.83 8.50
N HIS A 180 -14.11 -13.56 9.10
CA HIS A 180 -14.38 -14.61 10.09
C HIS A 180 -13.70 -14.35 11.45
N GLY A 181 -12.89 -13.30 11.58
CA GLY A 181 -12.16 -13.00 12.81
C GLY A 181 -11.11 -14.05 13.20
N THR A 182 -10.68 -14.88 12.27
CA THR A 182 -9.79 -16.03 12.54
C THR A 182 -8.32 -15.71 12.36
N THR A 183 -7.99 -14.60 11.67
CA THR A 183 -6.59 -14.26 11.37
C THR A 183 -6.40 -12.79 11.11
N LEU A 184 -5.17 -12.33 11.28
CA LEU A 184 -4.73 -10.98 10.93
C LEU A 184 -4.05 -10.96 9.56
N GLY A 185 -4.20 -9.83 8.87
CA GLY A 185 -3.46 -9.54 7.66
C GLY A 185 -3.72 -8.14 7.16
N GLY A 186 -2.81 -7.65 6.34
CA GLY A 186 -2.95 -6.41 5.59
C GLY A 186 -2.60 -6.64 4.14
N ILE A 187 -2.98 -5.71 3.28
CA ILE A 187 -2.58 -5.75 1.88
C ILE A 187 -2.46 -4.33 1.32
N ILE A 188 -1.48 -4.13 0.47
CA ILE A 188 -1.23 -2.91 -0.28
C ILE A 188 -1.44 -3.24 -1.75
N VAL A 189 -2.28 -2.47 -2.43
CA VAL A 189 -2.55 -2.64 -3.87
C VAL A 189 -1.99 -1.42 -4.61
N ASP A 190 -1.20 -1.68 -5.64
CA ASP A 190 -0.65 -0.68 -6.54
C ASP A 190 -1.55 -0.58 -7.78
N SER A 191 -2.06 0.62 -8.08
CA SER A 191 -2.86 0.83 -9.28
C SER A 191 -2.04 0.71 -10.56
N GLY A 192 -0.73 1.03 -10.48
CA GLY A 192 0.17 1.16 -11.62
C GLY A 192 0.00 2.45 -12.42
N ASN A 193 -0.85 3.36 -11.99
CA ASN A 193 -1.19 4.58 -12.73
C ASN A 193 -0.30 5.78 -12.38
N PHE A 194 0.34 5.78 -11.22
CA PHE A 194 1.16 6.91 -10.78
C PHE A 194 2.53 6.90 -11.44
N ASP A 195 2.89 8.01 -12.09
CA ASP A 195 4.20 8.17 -12.71
C ASP A 195 5.26 8.65 -11.69
N TRP A 196 5.95 7.70 -11.09
CA TRP A 196 6.99 7.93 -10.08
C TRP A 196 8.15 8.79 -10.60
N LYS A 197 8.46 8.69 -11.89
CA LYS A 197 9.54 9.47 -12.51
C LYS A 197 9.11 10.89 -12.83
N ALA A 198 7.96 11.07 -13.47
CA ALA A 198 7.45 12.39 -13.83
C ALA A 198 7.17 13.26 -12.59
N SER A 199 6.72 12.65 -11.49
CA SER A 199 6.53 13.35 -10.22
C SER A 199 7.83 13.95 -9.67
N GLY A 200 8.97 13.27 -9.83
CA GLY A 200 10.27 13.73 -9.32
C GLY A 200 10.42 13.75 -7.79
N ARG A 201 9.38 13.32 -7.05
CA ARG A 201 9.32 13.43 -5.58
C ARG A 201 9.79 12.19 -4.84
N TYR A 202 9.97 11.04 -5.52
CA TYR A 202 10.22 9.73 -4.92
C TYR A 202 11.51 9.09 -5.46
N PRO A 203 12.69 9.67 -5.14
CA PRO A 203 13.97 9.17 -5.65
C PRO A 203 14.28 7.75 -5.18
N ASN A 204 13.77 7.33 -4.03
CA ASN A 204 13.90 5.97 -3.52
C ASN A 204 13.25 4.90 -4.41
N ILE A 205 12.25 5.27 -5.22
CA ILE A 205 11.56 4.40 -6.18
C ILE A 205 12.07 4.64 -7.59
N ALA A 206 12.25 5.91 -7.98
CA ALA A 206 12.52 6.32 -9.35
C ALA A 206 14.01 6.39 -9.72
N ALA A 207 14.91 6.61 -8.74
CA ALA A 207 16.34 6.66 -8.97
C ALA A 207 17.04 5.33 -8.63
N PRO A 208 18.31 5.13 -9.07
CA PRO A 208 19.11 3.98 -8.67
C PRO A 208 19.22 3.85 -7.16
N ASN A 209 18.80 2.72 -6.61
CA ASN A 209 18.74 2.48 -5.17
C ASN A 209 19.99 1.73 -4.70
N PRO A 210 20.83 2.33 -3.83
CA PRO A 210 22.07 1.71 -3.36
C PRO A 210 21.84 0.46 -2.49
N SER A 211 20.68 0.36 -1.82
CA SER A 211 20.30 -0.81 -1.02
C SER A 211 19.91 -2.01 -1.88
N TYR A 212 19.71 -1.80 -3.19
CA TYR A 212 19.32 -2.85 -4.13
C TYR A 212 20.14 -2.78 -5.43
N HIS A 213 21.45 -2.94 -5.30
CA HIS A 213 22.42 -3.03 -6.42
C HIS A 213 22.35 -1.86 -7.43
N GLY A 214 21.88 -0.69 -7.03
CA GLY A 214 21.70 0.45 -7.94
C GLY A 214 20.51 0.32 -8.90
N VAL A 215 19.56 -0.55 -8.63
CA VAL A 215 18.34 -0.72 -9.45
C VAL A 215 17.39 0.45 -9.20
N SER A 216 16.82 1.03 -10.26
CA SER A 216 15.64 1.88 -10.21
C SER A 216 14.39 0.97 -10.24
N PHE A 217 13.56 1.02 -9.22
CA PHE A 217 12.33 0.21 -9.16
C PHE A 217 11.33 0.61 -10.24
N ALA A 218 11.25 1.91 -10.56
CA ALA A 218 10.41 2.40 -11.63
C ALA A 218 10.81 1.83 -13.01
N ASP A 219 12.11 1.62 -13.25
CA ASP A 219 12.60 1.01 -14.49
C ASP A 219 12.44 -0.51 -14.49
N ALA A 220 12.76 -1.16 -13.37
CA ALA A 220 12.81 -2.62 -13.29
C ALA A 220 11.42 -3.27 -13.18
N ALA A 221 10.48 -2.61 -12.49
CA ALA A 221 9.15 -3.15 -12.21
C ALA A 221 8.01 -2.39 -12.92
N GLY A 222 8.31 -1.26 -13.59
CA GLY A 222 7.32 -0.48 -14.31
C GLY A 222 6.10 -0.11 -13.45
N PRO A 223 4.88 -0.48 -13.87
CA PRO A 223 3.66 -0.16 -13.13
C PRO A 223 3.61 -0.72 -11.69
N ALA A 224 4.33 -1.81 -11.40
CA ALA A 224 4.37 -2.44 -10.08
C ALA A 224 5.52 -1.90 -9.19
N ALA A 225 6.09 -0.74 -9.53
CA ALA A 225 7.29 -0.20 -8.87
C ALA A 225 7.10 -0.01 -7.37
N PHE A 226 5.95 0.48 -6.94
CA PHE A 226 5.66 0.80 -5.54
C PHE A 226 5.70 -0.45 -4.64
N VAL A 227 4.90 -1.45 -4.96
CA VAL A 227 4.87 -2.68 -4.15
C VAL A 227 6.17 -3.47 -4.27
N THR A 228 6.86 -3.39 -5.42
CA THR A 228 8.17 -4.03 -5.61
C THR A 228 9.23 -3.38 -4.71
N TYR A 229 9.25 -2.05 -4.62
CA TYR A 229 10.12 -1.33 -3.69
C TYR A 229 9.85 -1.75 -2.23
N ILE A 230 8.58 -1.77 -1.81
CA ILE A 230 8.22 -2.16 -0.44
C ILE A 230 8.67 -3.61 -0.16
N ARG A 231 8.45 -4.54 -1.09
CA ARG A 231 8.87 -5.94 -0.95
C ARG A 231 10.38 -6.07 -0.82
N ALA A 232 11.11 -5.42 -1.71
CA ALA A 232 12.56 -5.56 -1.83
C ALA A 232 13.35 -4.83 -0.73
N ILE A 233 12.78 -3.78 -0.15
CA ILE A 233 13.43 -2.94 0.87
C ILE A 233 12.71 -3.08 2.23
N LEU A 234 11.51 -2.54 2.38
CA LEU A 234 10.87 -2.43 3.70
C LEU A 234 10.49 -3.79 4.29
N LEU A 235 9.84 -4.64 3.51
CA LEU A 235 9.49 -5.98 3.95
C LEU A 235 10.73 -6.85 4.20
N ARG A 236 11.74 -6.75 3.33
CA ARG A 236 13.01 -7.44 3.51
C ARG A 236 13.67 -7.09 4.83
N ASP A 237 13.74 -5.79 5.14
CA ASP A 237 14.58 -5.27 6.24
C ASP A 237 13.84 -5.25 7.57
N THR A 238 12.52 -5.04 7.60
CA THR A 238 11.74 -4.89 8.84
C THR A 238 10.79 -6.06 9.13
N GLY A 239 10.49 -6.90 8.14
CA GLY A 239 10.00 -8.25 8.34
C GLY A 239 8.51 -8.42 8.70
N ALA A 240 7.63 -7.43 8.46
CA ALA A 240 6.19 -7.57 8.73
C ALA A 240 5.47 -8.43 7.68
N THR A 241 6.01 -9.63 7.43
CA THR A 241 5.46 -10.58 6.46
C THR A 241 4.24 -11.31 7.01
N ILE A 242 3.26 -11.56 6.16
CA ILE A 242 2.14 -12.42 6.49
C ILE A 242 2.58 -13.90 6.47
N SER A 243 2.03 -14.74 7.36
CA SER A 243 2.27 -16.17 7.24
C SER A 243 1.48 -16.76 6.06
N PRO A 244 2.00 -17.81 5.38
CA PRO A 244 1.25 -18.49 4.32
C PRO A 244 -0.10 -19.03 4.79
N PHE A 245 -0.20 -19.48 6.02
CA PHE A 245 -1.45 -19.98 6.59
C PHE A 245 -2.48 -18.85 6.77
N ASN A 246 -2.06 -17.66 7.23
CA ASN A 246 -2.95 -16.52 7.32
C ASN A 246 -3.42 -16.06 5.92
N ALA A 247 -2.51 -16.04 4.94
CA ALA A 247 -2.85 -15.73 3.55
C ALA A 247 -3.90 -16.70 2.98
N PHE A 248 -3.77 -18.00 3.30
CA PHE A 248 -4.75 -19.02 2.93
C PHE A 248 -6.12 -18.75 3.56
N LEU A 249 -6.20 -18.43 4.86
CA LEU A 249 -7.47 -18.13 5.53
C LEU A 249 -8.12 -16.86 4.97
N LEU A 250 -7.33 -15.84 4.66
CA LEU A 250 -7.84 -14.61 4.04
C LEU A 250 -8.31 -14.86 2.61
N LEU A 251 -7.61 -15.71 1.86
CA LEU A 251 -8.01 -16.12 0.52
C LEU A 251 -9.37 -16.85 0.54
N GLN A 252 -9.60 -17.75 1.52
CA GLN A 252 -10.90 -18.37 1.72
C GLN A 252 -11.99 -17.34 2.02
N GLY A 253 -11.67 -16.29 2.80
CA GLY A 253 -12.60 -15.20 3.07
C GLY A 253 -13.05 -14.47 1.81
N THR A 254 -12.21 -14.38 0.77
CA THR A 254 -12.58 -13.72 -0.49
C THR A 254 -13.68 -14.46 -1.26
N GLU A 255 -13.81 -15.77 -1.08
CA GLU A 255 -14.81 -16.60 -1.78
C GLU A 255 -16.25 -16.24 -1.39
N THR A 256 -16.44 -15.69 -0.19
CA THR A 256 -17.77 -15.31 0.33
C THR A 256 -17.90 -13.80 0.54
N LEU A 257 -16.95 -13.00 0.06
CA LEU A 257 -16.93 -11.56 0.32
C LEU A 257 -18.21 -10.89 -0.16
N SER A 258 -18.63 -11.13 -1.40
CA SER A 258 -19.86 -10.54 -1.96
C SER A 258 -21.09 -10.91 -1.13
N LEU A 259 -21.25 -12.20 -0.81
CA LEU A 259 -22.38 -12.70 -0.02
C LEU A 259 -22.45 -12.10 1.39
N ARG A 260 -21.32 -11.72 1.97
CA ARG A 260 -21.26 -11.17 3.32
C ARG A 260 -21.43 -9.65 3.35
N ILE A 261 -21.22 -8.99 2.22
CA ILE A 261 -21.33 -7.53 2.10
C ILE A 261 -22.73 -7.13 1.58
N GLU A 262 -23.44 -7.97 0.83
CA GLU A 262 -24.85 -7.82 0.49
C GLU A 262 -25.73 -7.76 1.74
#